data_aa26276e163972fbcec8bf104e97339b
#
_entry.id   aa26276e163972fbcec8bf104e97339b
#
_cell.length_a   1.000
_cell.length_b   1.000
_cell.length_c   1.000
_cell.angle_alpha   90.00
_cell.angle_beta   90.00
_cell.angle_gamma   90.00
#
_symmetry.space_group_name_H-M   'P 1'
#
loop_
_entity.id
_entity.type
_entity.pdbx_description
1 polymer ?
#
loop_
_entity_poly.entity_id
_entity_poly.type
_entity_poly.pdbx_seq_one_letter_code
_entity_poly.pdbx_strand_id
1 'polypeptide(L)'
;SPSLNQDQSQKKLSLNSKNNTVPNDYNKKKFVMSAWDDKKGEILSLEDYCNKYNIDFSKVTSSKFLPYHYAEPTYHVVSSEVKKGQEQDIDWKLVKETISKETERVYVYKTTSHSFNNEAVLKWSDLHFGAYIRNVMHVQDFDKDILLDGLLDSIAVTNNYGFKKTHVHINGDLIESFSGLNHINSWMSMDKDMIGANAVKMCSKMLHTAFQKINNLGKIKVVAGNHDRLSKDNKEDVKGGAAELICYCLELMGYDVEFHPYVISHFVDGINHINLHGDKGISKKSTEKIILDYGIQGEYNLINEGHLHSVIEKLSIKQRENFEIVKDDSILHRRFYLPSFFPGNYYSATLGYTTNPGYFIIWSNKKNKPQFFNGSV
;
A
#
# COMPACT_ATOMS: atom_id res chain seq x y z
N SER A 1 0.25 63.83 30.26
CA SER A 1 -0.73 63.15 31.11
C SER A 1 -2.15 63.41 30.62
N PRO A 2 -3.00 62.44 30.39
CA PRO A 2 -3.60 61.57 31.39
C PRO A 2 -3.70 60.12 30.99
N SER A 3 -3.46 59.34 31.95
CA SER A 3 -4.12 58.23 32.65
C SER A 3 -4.84 57.17 31.81
N LEU A 4 -4.20 56.01 31.85
CA LEU A 4 -4.69 54.70 31.55
C LEU A 4 -5.81 54.28 32.51
N ASN A 5 -6.86 53.68 32.00
CA ASN A 5 -7.71 52.76 32.75
C ASN A 5 -7.61 51.35 32.13
N GLN A 6 -7.02 50.45 32.91
CA GLN A 6 -7.05 49.02 32.72
C GLN A 6 -8.38 48.49 33.17
N ASP A 7 -9.07 47.76 32.34
CA ASP A 7 -10.11 46.87 32.77
C ASP A 7 -9.74 45.43 32.39
N GLN A 8 -9.34 44.69 33.43
CA GLN A 8 -9.00 43.28 33.36
C GLN A 8 -10.28 42.48 33.62
N SER A 9 -10.92 41.99 32.60
CA SER A 9 -11.87 40.90 32.76
C SER A 9 -11.20 39.58 32.43
N GLN A 10 -10.62 38.95 33.45
CA GLN A 10 -10.20 37.55 33.40
C GLN A 10 -11.43 36.66 33.25
N LYS A 11 -11.73 36.22 32.03
CA LYS A 11 -12.56 35.05 31.81
C LYS A 11 -11.70 33.83 32.06
N LYS A 12 -11.89 33.17 33.19
CA LYS A 12 -11.47 31.79 33.46
C LYS A 12 -12.10 30.90 32.42
N LEU A 13 -11.31 30.49 31.43
CA LEU A 13 -11.63 29.34 30.61
C LEU A 13 -11.42 28.08 31.45
N SER A 14 -12.51 27.50 31.90
CA SER A 14 -12.51 26.16 32.46
C SER A 14 -12.14 25.20 31.33
N LEU A 15 -10.92 24.69 31.37
CA LEU A 15 -10.48 23.55 30.59
C LEU A 15 -11.29 22.32 31.06
N ASN A 16 -12.44 22.10 30.45
CA ASN A 16 -13.02 20.77 30.42
C ASN A 16 -12.09 19.88 29.59
N SER A 17 -11.23 19.16 30.26
CA SER A 17 -10.50 18.03 29.70
C SER A 17 -11.51 16.93 29.36
N LYS A 18 -12.21 17.08 28.24
CA LYS A 18 -12.79 15.93 27.58
C LYS A 18 -11.62 15.16 26.97
N ASN A 19 -11.30 14.05 27.61
CA ASN A 19 -10.43 13.02 27.11
C ASN A 19 -10.78 12.73 25.64
N ASN A 20 -10.04 13.29 24.71
CA ASN A 20 -9.93 12.75 23.36
C ASN A 20 -9.16 11.45 23.46
N THR A 21 -9.83 10.39 23.84
CA THR A 21 -9.36 9.04 23.61
C THR A 21 -9.42 8.83 22.11
N VAL A 22 -8.24 8.88 21.48
CA VAL A 22 -7.98 8.27 20.17
C VAL A 22 -8.60 6.87 20.21
N PRO A 23 -9.42 6.46 19.22
CA PRO A 23 -9.94 5.10 19.16
C PRO A 23 -8.81 4.17 18.76
N ASN A 24 -7.99 3.80 19.71
CA ASN A 24 -7.07 2.70 19.60
C ASN A 24 -7.69 1.50 20.30
N ASP A 25 -7.89 0.45 19.53
CA ASP A 25 -8.27 -0.88 19.95
C ASP A 25 -9.59 -0.97 20.73
N TYR A 26 -10.67 -1.10 19.96
CA TYR A 26 -11.83 -1.85 20.39
C TYR A 26 -12.20 -1.66 21.87
N ASN A 27 -13.40 -1.31 22.16
CA ASN A 27 -14.07 -1.19 23.44
C ASN A 27 -13.60 -2.18 24.54
N LYS A 28 -12.30 -2.26 24.79
CA LYS A 28 -11.70 -3.00 25.89
C LYS A 28 -11.63 -2.08 27.09
N LYS A 29 -12.53 -2.26 28.01
CA LYS A 29 -12.42 -1.61 29.32
C LYS A 29 -11.39 -2.37 30.16
N LYS A 30 -10.43 -1.64 30.73
CA LYS A 30 -9.53 -2.16 31.75
C LYS A 30 -10.08 -1.81 33.13
N PHE A 31 -10.18 -2.82 33.96
CA PHE A 31 -10.55 -2.70 35.36
C PHE A 31 -9.36 -3.11 36.23
N VAL A 32 -8.99 -2.24 37.16
CA VAL A 32 -7.88 -2.48 38.09
C VAL A 32 -8.37 -2.07 39.45
N MET A 33 -8.87 -3.03 40.23
CA MET A 33 -9.44 -2.81 41.55
C MET A 33 -9.03 -3.92 42.50
N SER A 34 -9.21 -3.70 43.85
CA SER A 34 -8.87 -4.65 44.86
C SER A 34 -9.60 -5.99 44.67
N ALA A 35 -8.87 -7.05 44.77
CA ALA A 35 -9.38 -8.43 44.79
C ALA A 35 -9.69 -8.92 46.19
N TRP A 36 -9.70 -8.05 47.20
CA TRP A 36 -9.93 -8.40 48.60
C TRP A 36 -11.39 -8.27 49.00
N ASP A 37 -11.91 -9.24 49.71
CA ASP A 37 -13.22 -9.17 50.33
C ASP A 37 -13.09 -8.87 51.84
N ASP A 38 -13.32 -7.62 52.24
CA ASP A 38 -13.21 -7.17 53.60
C ASP A 38 -14.18 -7.87 54.55
N LYS A 39 -15.30 -8.42 54.05
CA LYS A 39 -16.30 -9.09 54.86
C LYS A 39 -15.92 -10.53 55.17
N LYS A 40 -15.28 -11.19 54.22
CA LYS A 40 -14.90 -12.59 54.29
C LYS A 40 -13.42 -12.77 54.71
N GLY A 41 -12.62 -11.73 54.56
CA GLY A 41 -11.19 -11.76 54.82
C GLY A 41 -10.40 -12.66 53.87
N GLU A 42 -10.86 -12.76 52.61
CA GLU A 42 -10.26 -13.64 51.61
C GLU A 42 -10.12 -12.95 50.25
N ILE A 43 -9.28 -13.53 49.36
CA ILE A 43 -9.12 -13.07 47.98
C ILE A 43 -10.30 -13.59 47.17
N LEU A 44 -10.98 -12.69 46.47
CA LEU A 44 -12.06 -13.02 45.56
C LEU A 44 -11.59 -13.91 44.41
N SER A 45 -12.43 -14.86 44.00
CA SER A 45 -12.27 -15.48 42.69
C SER A 45 -12.46 -14.45 41.59
N LEU A 46 -11.99 -14.73 40.35
CA LEU A 46 -12.16 -13.82 39.21
C LEU A 46 -13.64 -13.55 38.91
N GLU A 47 -14.47 -14.59 39.08
CA GLU A 47 -15.92 -14.45 38.84
C GLU A 47 -16.59 -13.60 39.91
N ASP A 48 -16.25 -13.83 41.22
CA ASP A 48 -16.76 -13.00 42.34
C ASP A 48 -16.28 -11.55 42.22
N TYR A 49 -15.04 -11.35 41.78
CA TYR A 49 -14.51 -10.04 41.49
C TYR A 49 -15.33 -9.33 40.40
N CYS A 50 -15.61 -10.02 39.28
CA CYS A 50 -16.43 -9.48 38.20
C CYS A 50 -17.84 -9.13 38.68
N ASN A 51 -18.43 -9.98 39.48
CA ASN A 51 -19.74 -9.74 40.12
C ASN A 51 -19.71 -8.52 41.06
N LYS A 52 -18.70 -8.42 41.94
CA LYS A 52 -18.52 -7.28 42.85
C LYS A 52 -18.45 -5.94 42.15
N TYR A 53 -17.77 -5.89 40.98
CA TYR A 53 -17.52 -4.67 40.22
C TYR A 53 -18.40 -4.51 38.99
N ASN A 54 -19.45 -5.33 38.89
CA ASN A 54 -20.42 -5.28 37.78
C ASN A 54 -19.79 -5.41 36.39
N ILE A 55 -18.84 -6.34 36.29
CA ILE A 55 -18.15 -6.69 35.06
C ILE A 55 -18.78 -7.97 34.54
N ASP A 56 -19.24 -7.97 33.29
CA ASP A 56 -19.77 -9.17 32.65
C ASP A 56 -18.63 -10.19 32.43
N PHE A 57 -18.62 -11.24 33.25
CA PHE A 57 -17.58 -12.27 33.23
C PHE A 57 -17.45 -12.96 31.87
N SER A 58 -18.56 -13.13 31.16
CA SER A 58 -18.57 -13.76 29.83
C SER A 58 -17.82 -12.94 28.78
N LYS A 59 -17.60 -11.66 29.03
CA LYS A 59 -16.87 -10.72 28.14
C LYS A 59 -15.41 -10.50 28.53
N VAL A 60 -14.94 -11.17 29.57
CA VAL A 60 -13.54 -11.05 30.01
C VAL A 60 -12.63 -11.74 28.99
N THR A 61 -11.75 -10.96 28.36
CA THR A 61 -10.80 -11.46 27.35
C THR A 61 -9.42 -11.79 27.92
N SER A 62 -9.06 -11.15 29.01
CA SER A 62 -7.84 -11.47 29.75
C SER A 62 -7.95 -10.99 31.20
N SER A 63 -7.28 -11.69 32.09
CA SER A 63 -7.12 -11.29 33.49
C SER A 63 -5.72 -11.57 33.95
N LYS A 64 -5.20 -10.73 34.85
CA LYS A 64 -3.93 -10.93 35.55
C LYS A 64 -4.13 -10.62 37.02
N PHE A 65 -3.84 -11.59 37.87
CA PHE A 65 -3.84 -11.39 39.30
C PHE A 65 -2.47 -10.91 39.77
N LEU A 66 -2.46 -9.85 40.57
CA LEU A 66 -1.27 -9.33 41.23
C LEU A 66 -1.47 -9.42 42.73
N PRO A 67 -0.72 -10.31 43.45
CA PRO A 67 -0.94 -10.55 44.87
C PRO A 67 -0.61 -9.31 45.72
N TYR A 68 0.24 -8.41 45.24
CA TYR A 68 0.63 -7.20 45.95
C TYR A 68 0.73 -6.03 44.96
N HIS A 69 -0.34 -5.25 44.84
CA HIS A 69 -0.35 -4.01 44.07
C HIS A 69 -0.89 -2.90 44.99
N TYR A 70 -0.06 -1.90 45.29
CA TYR A 70 -0.37 -0.88 46.32
C TYR A 70 -0.81 -1.45 47.68
N ALA A 71 -0.11 -2.48 48.15
CA ALA A 71 -0.36 -3.19 49.41
C ALA A 71 -1.63 -4.08 49.47
N GLU A 72 -2.38 -4.20 48.38
CA GLU A 72 -3.55 -5.08 48.30
C GLU A 72 -3.51 -6.01 47.10
N PRO A 73 -4.08 -7.24 47.19
CA PRO A 73 -4.24 -8.10 46.02
C PRO A 73 -5.19 -7.45 45.00
N THR A 74 -4.83 -7.45 43.74
CA THR A 74 -5.55 -6.74 42.68
C THR A 74 -5.72 -7.60 41.45
N TYR A 75 -6.88 -7.55 40.81
CA TYR A 75 -7.05 -8.09 39.47
C TYR A 75 -6.95 -6.94 38.42
N HIS A 76 -6.20 -7.22 37.37
CA HIS A 76 -6.23 -6.48 36.15
C HIS A 76 -7.10 -7.26 35.16
N VAL A 77 -8.31 -6.79 34.92
CA VAL A 77 -9.28 -7.44 34.02
C VAL A 77 -9.48 -6.60 32.77
N VAL A 78 -9.44 -7.24 31.62
CA VAL A 78 -9.80 -6.63 30.34
C VAL A 78 -11.08 -7.26 29.83
N SER A 79 -12.14 -6.48 29.77
CA SER A 79 -13.42 -6.89 29.21
C SER A 79 -13.61 -6.28 27.83
N SER A 80 -14.01 -7.09 26.87
CA SER A 80 -14.49 -6.61 25.58
C SER A 80 -15.98 -6.36 25.67
N GLU A 81 -16.42 -5.11 25.74
CA GLU A 81 -17.76 -4.80 25.29
C GLU A 81 -17.82 -5.00 23.77
N VAL A 82 -17.98 -6.22 23.34
CA VAL A 82 -18.48 -6.46 22.00
C VAL A 82 -19.98 -6.08 22.05
N LYS A 83 -20.29 -4.79 21.93
CA LYS A 83 -21.37 -4.52 21.01
C LYS A 83 -20.88 -5.15 19.73
N LYS A 84 -21.58 -6.17 19.21
CA LYS A 84 -21.62 -6.43 17.79
C LYS A 84 -22.03 -5.09 17.15
N GLY A 85 -21.09 -4.16 17.03
CA GLY A 85 -21.13 -3.15 16.05
C GLY A 85 -21.24 -3.97 14.79
N GLN A 86 -22.29 -3.81 14.06
CA GLN A 86 -22.31 -4.20 12.67
C GLN A 86 -20.92 -3.85 12.16
N GLU A 87 -20.15 -4.86 11.73
CA GLU A 87 -19.09 -4.61 10.78
C GLU A 87 -19.79 -3.76 9.74
N GLN A 88 -19.53 -2.46 9.73
CA GLN A 88 -19.93 -1.63 8.61
C GLN A 88 -19.03 -2.16 7.49
N ASP A 89 -19.52 -3.20 6.84
CA ASP A 89 -19.02 -3.58 5.53
C ASP A 89 -19.09 -2.28 4.74
N ILE A 90 -17.92 -1.78 4.36
CA ILE A 90 -17.86 -0.59 3.50
C ILE A 90 -18.69 -0.96 2.28
N ASP A 91 -19.77 -0.22 2.06
CA ASP A 91 -20.58 -0.42 0.87
C ASP A 91 -19.79 0.10 -0.34
N TRP A 92 -18.97 -0.79 -0.88
CA TRP A 92 -18.12 -0.54 -2.04
C TRP A 92 -18.93 -0.06 -3.24
N LYS A 93 -20.18 -0.49 -3.35
CA LYS A 93 -21.07 -0.03 -4.41
C LYS A 93 -21.41 1.45 -4.23
N LEU A 94 -21.76 1.86 -3.01
CA LEU A 94 -22.03 3.27 -2.70
C LEU A 94 -20.79 4.14 -2.88
N VAL A 95 -19.61 3.65 -2.45
CA VAL A 95 -18.34 4.38 -2.64
C VAL A 95 -18.03 4.54 -4.12
N LYS A 96 -18.15 3.47 -4.91
CA LYS A 96 -17.96 3.53 -6.37
C LYS A 96 -18.97 4.46 -7.04
N GLU A 97 -20.25 4.41 -6.67
CA GLU A 97 -21.29 5.31 -7.18
C GLU A 97 -21.03 6.78 -6.84
N THR A 98 -20.53 7.05 -5.63
CA THR A 98 -20.17 8.41 -5.23
C THR A 98 -18.98 8.95 -6.03
N ILE A 99 -17.95 8.14 -6.20
CA ILE A 99 -16.77 8.50 -7.01
C ILE A 99 -17.17 8.70 -8.47
N SER A 100 -18.02 7.84 -9.04
CA SER A 100 -18.43 7.92 -10.45
C SER A 100 -19.15 9.21 -10.80
N LYS A 101 -19.88 9.82 -9.87
CA LYS A 101 -20.57 11.09 -10.08
C LYS A 101 -19.64 12.29 -10.19
N GLU A 102 -18.43 12.18 -9.65
CA GLU A 102 -17.46 13.28 -9.63
C GLU A 102 -16.34 13.13 -10.68
N THR A 103 -16.33 12.01 -11.44
CA THR A 103 -15.27 11.69 -12.38
C THR A 103 -15.69 12.04 -13.81
N GLU A 104 -15.01 12.98 -14.43
CA GLU A 104 -15.22 13.31 -15.84
C GLU A 104 -14.57 12.25 -16.75
N ARG A 105 -15.30 11.83 -17.79
CA ARG A 105 -14.73 10.96 -18.82
C ARG A 105 -13.78 11.75 -19.70
N VAL A 106 -12.58 11.23 -19.87
CA VAL A 106 -11.59 11.82 -20.75
C VAL A 106 -11.25 10.86 -21.89
N TYR A 107 -11.19 11.42 -23.10
CA TYR A 107 -10.79 10.66 -24.26
C TYR A 107 -9.26 10.59 -24.34
N VAL A 108 -8.72 9.39 -24.44
CA VAL A 108 -7.29 9.17 -24.69
C VAL A 108 -7.03 9.34 -26.18
N TYR A 109 -6.28 10.36 -26.55
CA TYR A 109 -5.86 10.54 -27.94
C TYR A 109 -4.73 9.58 -28.28
N LYS A 110 -4.94 8.73 -29.29
CA LYS A 110 -3.89 7.87 -29.81
C LYS A 110 -3.05 8.65 -30.82
N THR A 111 -1.76 8.76 -30.57
CA THR A 111 -0.82 9.23 -31.58
C THR A 111 -0.48 8.09 -32.54
N THR A 112 -0.28 8.39 -33.81
CA THR A 112 -0.12 7.38 -34.87
C THR A 112 1.32 7.20 -35.35
N SER A 113 2.24 8.05 -34.92
CA SER A 113 3.65 7.95 -35.34
C SER A 113 4.44 7.07 -34.37
N HIS A 114 4.94 5.95 -34.83
CA HIS A 114 5.87 5.10 -34.11
C HIS A 114 6.96 4.62 -35.08
N SER A 115 8.18 4.55 -34.59
CA SER A 115 9.34 4.07 -35.35
C SER A 115 9.71 2.62 -34.99
N PHE A 116 9.26 2.14 -33.86
CA PHE A 116 9.57 0.81 -33.35
C PHE A 116 8.36 -0.12 -33.50
N ASN A 117 8.53 -1.26 -34.18
CA ASN A 117 7.42 -2.18 -34.45
C ASN A 117 6.98 -3.01 -33.24
N ASN A 118 7.71 -2.93 -32.12
CA ASN A 118 7.41 -3.69 -30.91
C ASN A 118 6.39 -2.97 -30.02
N GLU A 119 5.66 -3.76 -29.27
CA GLU A 119 4.94 -3.27 -28.12
C GLU A 119 5.87 -3.30 -26.90
N ALA A 120 5.72 -2.34 -25.99
CA ALA A 120 6.51 -2.26 -24.76
C ALA A 120 5.63 -2.27 -23.53
N VAL A 121 6.23 -2.64 -22.41
CA VAL A 121 5.64 -2.56 -21.08
C VAL A 121 6.48 -1.60 -20.24
N LEU A 122 5.89 -0.48 -19.88
CA LEU A 122 6.44 0.43 -18.87
C LEU A 122 6.02 -0.06 -17.49
N LYS A 123 7.01 -0.36 -16.65
CA LYS A 123 6.83 -0.91 -15.30
C LYS A 123 7.03 0.15 -14.26
N TRP A 124 5.99 0.39 -13.50
CA TRP A 124 5.98 1.21 -12.30
C TRP A 124 5.72 0.35 -11.07
N SER A 125 6.35 0.67 -9.97
CA SER A 125 6.15 -0.01 -8.69
C SER A 125 6.31 0.96 -7.55
N ASP A 126 5.58 0.71 -6.47
CA ASP A 126 5.77 1.42 -5.19
C ASP A 126 5.74 2.95 -5.39
N LEU A 127 4.60 3.46 -5.88
CA LEU A 127 4.40 4.89 -6.16
C LEU A 127 4.26 5.70 -4.87
N HIS A 128 3.66 5.11 -3.83
CA HIS A 128 3.44 5.74 -2.53
C HIS A 128 2.88 7.17 -2.62
N PHE A 129 1.89 7.38 -3.52
CA PHE A 129 1.25 8.68 -3.65
C PHE A 129 0.72 9.16 -2.30
N GLY A 130 1.01 10.40 -1.96
CA GLY A 130 0.65 10.99 -0.68
C GLY A 130 1.75 10.86 0.38
N ALA A 131 2.85 10.16 0.11
CA ALA A 131 4.05 10.26 0.94
C ALA A 131 4.63 11.68 0.87
N TYR A 132 5.14 12.16 2.01
CA TYR A 132 5.79 13.46 2.13
C TYR A 132 7.07 13.31 2.96
N ILE A 133 8.21 13.27 2.29
CA ILE A 133 9.52 13.02 2.89
C ILE A 133 10.37 14.27 2.72
N ARG A 134 10.91 14.79 3.82
CA ARG A 134 11.80 15.95 3.81
C ARG A 134 12.92 15.78 4.84
N ASN A 135 14.11 16.16 4.44
CA ASN A 135 15.28 16.26 5.33
C ASN A 135 15.62 14.94 6.06
N VAL A 136 15.35 13.78 5.46
CA VAL A 136 15.78 12.49 5.99
C VAL A 136 17.18 12.18 5.49
N MET A 137 18.09 11.89 6.40
CA MET A 137 19.49 11.61 6.05
C MET A 137 19.57 10.40 5.08
N HIS A 138 20.28 10.58 3.98
CA HIS A 138 20.47 9.57 2.92
C HIS A 138 19.20 9.14 2.17
N VAL A 139 18.08 9.84 2.34
CA VAL A 139 16.85 9.62 1.57
C VAL A 139 16.54 10.89 0.79
N GLN A 140 16.22 10.76 -0.47
CA GLN A 140 15.80 11.89 -1.31
C GLN A 140 14.48 12.47 -0.81
N ASP A 141 14.31 13.78 -0.93
CA ASP A 141 13.01 14.41 -0.71
C ASP A 141 11.97 13.81 -1.66
N PHE A 142 10.75 13.64 -1.19
CA PHE A 142 9.68 13.04 -1.96
C PHE A 142 8.32 13.65 -1.62
N ASP A 143 7.53 13.88 -2.64
CA ASP A 143 6.12 14.27 -2.56
C ASP A 143 5.40 13.95 -3.88
N LYS A 144 4.13 14.33 -3.97
CA LYS A 144 3.29 14.10 -5.15
C LYS A 144 3.82 14.78 -6.43
N ASP A 145 4.49 15.93 -6.30
CA ASP A 145 4.98 16.69 -7.45
C ASP A 145 6.27 16.04 -7.98
N ILE A 146 7.18 15.65 -7.11
CA ILE A 146 8.38 14.87 -7.46
C ILE A 146 7.99 13.52 -8.08
N LEU A 147 6.97 12.83 -7.52
CA LEU A 147 6.46 11.60 -8.11
C LEU A 147 5.91 11.83 -9.53
N LEU A 148 5.12 12.88 -9.72
CA LEU A 148 4.57 13.20 -11.05
C LEU A 148 5.69 13.49 -12.06
N ASP A 149 6.68 14.26 -11.67
CA ASP A 149 7.83 14.57 -12.52
C ASP A 149 8.57 13.29 -12.93
N GLY A 150 8.82 12.38 -11.98
CA GLY A 150 9.43 11.08 -12.28
C GLY A 150 8.59 10.20 -13.22
N LEU A 151 7.26 10.18 -13.05
CA LEU A 151 6.37 9.49 -13.98
C LEU A 151 6.45 10.10 -15.38
N LEU A 152 6.46 11.43 -15.49
CA LEU A 152 6.57 12.13 -16.78
C LEU A 152 7.91 11.89 -17.45
N ASP A 153 9.01 11.86 -16.70
CA ASP A 153 10.33 11.53 -17.22
C ASP A 153 10.39 10.08 -17.76
N SER A 154 9.83 9.13 -17.02
CA SER A 154 9.74 7.74 -17.49
C SER A 154 8.95 7.62 -18.79
N ILE A 155 7.89 8.40 -18.92
CA ILE A 155 7.05 8.46 -20.12
C ILE A 155 7.81 9.12 -21.27
N ALA A 156 8.50 10.23 -21.03
CA ALA A 156 9.29 10.91 -22.05
C ALA A 156 10.35 9.98 -22.65
N VAL A 157 11.09 9.26 -21.80
CA VAL A 157 12.06 8.25 -22.25
C VAL A 157 11.37 7.16 -23.08
N THR A 158 10.23 6.63 -22.59
CA THR A 158 9.48 5.58 -23.31
C THR A 158 8.97 6.06 -24.66
N ASN A 159 8.44 7.28 -24.72
CA ASN A 159 7.97 7.88 -25.97
C ASN A 159 9.09 8.09 -27.01
N ASN A 160 10.31 8.37 -26.55
CA ASN A 160 11.48 8.53 -27.44
C ASN A 160 11.85 7.24 -28.19
N TYR A 161 11.52 6.07 -27.65
CA TYR A 161 11.67 4.81 -28.40
C TYR A 161 10.66 4.67 -29.54
N GLY A 162 9.52 5.32 -29.46
CA GLY A 162 8.47 5.27 -30.49
C GLY A 162 7.87 3.88 -30.67
N PHE A 163 7.55 3.20 -29.58
CA PHE A 163 6.91 1.88 -29.62
C PHE A 163 5.54 1.93 -30.28
N LYS A 164 5.19 0.83 -30.99
CA LYS A 164 3.87 0.66 -31.62
C LYS A 164 2.74 0.81 -30.60
N LYS A 165 2.94 0.29 -29.40
CA LYS A 165 2.04 0.41 -28.26
C LYS A 165 2.84 0.35 -26.95
N THR A 166 2.45 1.16 -25.99
CA THR A 166 3.02 1.16 -24.65
C THR A 166 1.97 0.74 -23.65
N HIS A 167 2.15 -0.44 -23.02
CA HIS A 167 1.36 -0.89 -21.90
C HIS A 167 1.97 -0.37 -20.60
N VAL A 168 1.15 -0.18 -19.57
CA VAL A 168 1.64 0.19 -18.24
C VAL A 168 1.28 -0.89 -17.24
N HIS A 169 2.26 -1.35 -16.46
CA HIS A 169 2.01 -2.24 -15.34
C HIS A 169 2.43 -1.56 -14.04
N ILE A 170 1.53 -1.53 -13.06
CA ILE A 170 1.76 -0.97 -11.73
C ILE A 170 1.75 -2.10 -10.72
N ASN A 171 2.91 -2.33 -10.10
CA ASN A 171 3.13 -3.48 -9.22
C ASN A 171 2.88 -3.15 -7.73
N GLY A 172 1.75 -2.50 -7.44
CA GLY A 172 1.26 -2.24 -6.09
C GLY A 172 1.81 -0.99 -5.42
N ASP A 173 1.31 -0.72 -4.23
CA ASP A 173 1.60 0.46 -3.40
C ASP A 173 1.40 1.77 -4.16
N LEU A 174 0.17 1.93 -4.71
CA LEU A 174 -0.20 3.14 -5.44
C LEU A 174 -0.24 4.36 -4.53
N ILE A 175 -0.71 4.17 -3.30
CA ILE A 175 -0.77 5.22 -2.27
C ILE A 175 0.09 4.86 -1.07
N GLU A 176 0.54 5.87 -0.31
CA GLU A 176 1.27 5.65 0.94
C GLU A 176 0.38 5.03 2.02
N SER A 177 -0.83 5.53 2.17
CA SER A 177 -1.83 4.95 3.07
C SER A 177 -3.19 5.60 2.84
N PHE A 178 -4.26 4.83 2.98
CA PHE A 178 -5.61 5.38 2.92
C PHE A 178 -5.94 6.23 4.15
N SER A 179 -5.64 5.73 5.35
CA SER A 179 -6.01 6.39 6.61
C SER A 179 -4.85 7.05 7.35
N GLY A 180 -3.61 6.81 6.92
CA GLY A 180 -2.43 7.17 7.68
C GLY A 180 -2.15 6.25 8.88
N LEU A 181 -2.99 5.23 9.10
CA LEU A 181 -2.96 4.35 10.27
C LEU A 181 -2.70 2.88 9.92
N ASN A 182 -2.61 2.55 8.65
CA ASN A 182 -2.46 1.17 8.16
C ASN A 182 -1.10 0.57 8.56
N HIS A 183 -0.06 1.39 8.56
CA HIS A 183 1.28 1.04 8.97
C HIS A 183 1.74 1.90 10.13
N ILE A 184 2.64 1.37 10.97
CA ILE A 184 3.21 2.12 12.10
C ILE A 184 3.94 3.35 11.53
N ASN A 185 3.54 4.52 12.04
CA ASN A 185 4.15 5.81 11.68
C ASN A 185 3.95 6.30 10.23
N SER A 186 3.11 5.68 9.40
CA SER A 186 2.81 6.21 8.05
C SER A 186 2.36 7.66 8.09
N TRP A 187 1.54 8.03 9.07
CA TRP A 187 1.04 9.40 9.25
C TRP A 187 2.15 10.45 9.41
N MET A 188 3.34 10.05 9.88
CA MET A 188 4.50 10.96 10.02
C MET A 188 5.14 11.31 8.68
N SER A 189 4.96 10.45 7.69
CA SER A 189 5.56 10.55 6.36
C SER A 189 4.51 10.85 5.28
N MET A 190 3.35 11.39 5.67
CA MET A 190 2.25 11.67 4.74
C MET A 190 1.95 13.15 4.64
N ASP A 191 1.55 13.55 3.43
CA ASP A 191 0.84 14.81 3.21
C ASP A 191 -0.56 14.70 3.85
N LYS A 192 -0.87 15.61 4.78
CA LYS A 192 -2.11 15.60 5.57
C LYS A 192 -3.37 15.71 4.71
N ASP A 193 -3.23 16.30 3.53
CA ASP A 193 -4.35 16.46 2.59
C ASP A 193 -4.57 15.23 1.72
N MET A 194 -3.63 14.25 1.74
CA MET A 194 -3.68 13.03 0.94
C MET A 194 -4.16 11.81 1.74
N ILE A 195 -5.30 11.95 2.42
CA ILE A 195 -5.90 10.91 3.27
C ILE A 195 -7.33 10.60 2.78
N GLY A 196 -7.75 9.35 2.92
CA GLY A 196 -9.10 8.88 2.63
C GLY A 196 -9.47 9.02 1.16
N ALA A 197 -10.69 9.47 0.90
CA ALA A 197 -11.18 9.65 -0.46
C ALA A 197 -10.34 10.62 -1.29
N ASN A 198 -9.67 11.59 -0.64
CA ASN A 198 -8.82 12.54 -1.34
C ASN A 198 -7.54 11.87 -1.88
N ALA A 199 -6.96 10.91 -1.16
CA ALA A 199 -5.84 10.11 -1.66
C ALA A 199 -6.22 9.40 -2.97
N VAL A 200 -7.35 8.71 -2.99
CA VAL A 200 -7.86 8.02 -4.19
C VAL A 200 -8.10 8.98 -5.34
N LYS A 201 -8.84 10.07 -5.08
CA LYS A 201 -9.19 11.09 -6.08
C LYS A 201 -7.95 11.73 -6.71
N MET A 202 -7.00 12.14 -5.89
CA MET A 202 -5.81 12.85 -6.36
C MET A 202 -4.81 11.91 -7.03
N CYS A 203 -4.66 10.67 -6.53
CA CYS A 203 -3.85 9.65 -7.20
C CYS A 203 -4.43 9.32 -8.58
N SER A 204 -5.74 9.12 -8.70
CA SER A 204 -6.39 8.88 -10.00
C SER A 204 -6.18 10.05 -10.97
N LYS A 205 -6.26 11.30 -10.50
CA LYS A 205 -5.99 12.49 -11.33
C LYS A 205 -4.53 12.57 -11.76
N MET A 206 -3.60 12.27 -10.87
CA MET A 206 -2.17 12.24 -11.20
C MET A 206 -1.87 11.19 -12.27
N LEU A 207 -2.36 9.96 -12.09
CA LEU A 207 -2.20 8.88 -13.08
C LEU A 207 -2.87 9.24 -14.41
N HIS A 208 -4.05 9.87 -14.38
CA HIS A 208 -4.69 10.39 -15.57
C HIS A 208 -3.79 11.40 -16.31
N THR A 209 -3.23 12.38 -15.58
CA THR A 209 -2.31 13.37 -16.17
C THR A 209 -1.10 12.70 -16.83
N ALA A 210 -0.52 11.69 -16.17
CA ALA A 210 0.60 10.91 -16.68
C ALA A 210 0.19 10.11 -17.94
N PHE A 211 -0.91 9.35 -17.89
CA PHE A 211 -1.33 8.49 -18.99
C PHE A 211 -1.67 9.27 -20.27
N GLN A 212 -2.19 10.49 -20.15
CA GLN A 212 -2.42 11.37 -21.30
C GLN A 212 -1.15 11.72 -22.08
N LYS A 213 0.03 11.58 -21.46
CA LYS A 213 1.33 11.86 -22.08
C LYS A 213 1.95 10.64 -22.75
N ILE A 214 1.38 9.45 -22.60
CA ILE A 214 1.90 8.23 -23.22
C ILE A 214 1.42 8.13 -24.66
N ASN A 215 2.37 8.08 -25.58
CA ASN A 215 2.08 7.83 -26.98
C ASN A 215 1.60 6.37 -27.16
N ASN A 216 0.48 6.20 -27.89
CA ASN A 216 -0.07 4.87 -28.19
C ASN A 216 -0.29 4.01 -26.92
N LEU A 217 -0.87 4.59 -25.87
CA LEU A 217 -1.19 3.87 -24.64
C LEU A 217 -2.02 2.62 -24.94
N GLY A 218 -1.56 1.49 -24.41
CA GLY A 218 -2.23 0.20 -24.48
C GLY A 218 -3.00 -0.10 -23.19
N LYS A 219 -2.93 -1.36 -22.75
CA LYS A 219 -3.57 -1.81 -21.50
C LYS A 219 -2.79 -1.35 -20.28
N ILE A 220 -3.53 -1.09 -19.22
CA ILE A 220 -2.99 -0.81 -17.89
C ILE A 220 -3.29 -2.02 -17.00
N LYS A 221 -2.27 -2.63 -16.40
CA LYS A 221 -2.39 -3.76 -15.49
C LYS A 221 -1.94 -3.35 -14.10
N VAL A 222 -2.76 -3.60 -13.09
CA VAL A 222 -2.50 -3.17 -11.72
C VAL A 222 -2.67 -4.32 -10.75
N VAL A 223 -1.75 -4.48 -9.83
CA VAL A 223 -1.90 -5.33 -8.64
C VAL A 223 -1.92 -4.46 -7.39
N ALA A 224 -2.59 -4.91 -6.33
CA ALA A 224 -2.59 -4.19 -5.06
C ALA A 224 -1.30 -4.47 -4.27
N GLY A 225 -0.84 -3.46 -3.53
CA GLY A 225 0.21 -3.59 -2.54
C GLY A 225 -0.28 -3.56 -1.10
N ASN A 226 0.63 -3.66 -0.15
CA ASN A 226 0.27 -3.64 1.27
C ASN A 226 -0.09 -2.24 1.78
N HIS A 227 0.37 -1.18 1.13
CA HIS A 227 -0.01 0.19 1.44
C HIS A 227 -1.39 0.58 0.88
N ASP A 228 -1.91 -0.14 -0.09
CA ASP A 228 -3.24 0.11 -0.69
C ASP A 228 -4.42 -0.34 0.18
N ARG A 229 -4.17 -0.91 1.37
CA ARG A 229 -5.20 -1.36 2.31
C ARG A 229 -5.98 -0.19 2.88
N LEU A 230 -7.27 -0.41 3.14
CA LEU A 230 -8.12 0.58 3.81
C LEU A 230 -8.03 0.50 5.32
N SER A 231 -7.77 -0.69 5.87
CA SER A 231 -7.63 -0.93 7.30
C SER A 231 -6.27 -1.53 7.65
N LYS A 232 -6.01 -1.64 8.95
CA LYS A 232 -4.74 -2.15 9.48
C LYS A 232 -4.61 -3.67 9.35
N ASP A 233 -5.72 -4.39 9.29
CA ASP A 233 -5.69 -5.85 9.17
C ASP A 233 -5.78 -6.29 7.69
N ASN A 234 -5.37 -7.54 7.42
CA ASN A 234 -5.25 -8.07 6.07
C ASN A 234 -6.56 -8.62 5.50
N LYS A 235 -7.70 -8.43 6.16
CA LYS A 235 -8.98 -9.03 5.77
C LYS A 235 -9.52 -8.49 4.45
N GLU A 236 -9.12 -7.29 4.07
CA GLU A 236 -9.54 -6.61 2.84
C GLU A 236 -8.69 -6.96 1.63
N ASP A 237 -7.56 -7.63 1.82
CA ASP A 237 -6.62 -7.89 0.73
C ASP A 237 -7.26 -8.59 -0.48
N VAL A 238 -8.25 -9.43 -0.23
CA VAL A 238 -9.03 -10.11 -1.28
C VAL A 238 -9.94 -9.18 -2.07
N LYS A 239 -10.26 -8.00 -1.52
CA LYS A 239 -11.18 -7.03 -2.12
C LYS A 239 -10.45 -5.88 -2.83
N GLY A 240 -9.12 -5.83 -2.77
CA GLY A 240 -8.27 -4.91 -3.53
C GLY A 240 -8.06 -3.51 -2.93
N GLY A 241 -8.79 -3.13 -1.91
CA GLY A 241 -8.56 -1.88 -1.19
C GLY A 241 -8.63 -0.61 -2.05
N ALA A 242 -7.76 0.36 -1.74
CA ALA A 242 -7.70 1.64 -2.46
C ALA A 242 -7.25 1.50 -3.91
N ALA A 243 -6.39 0.50 -4.22
CA ALA A 243 -5.95 0.24 -5.58
C ALA A 243 -7.13 -0.09 -6.51
N GLU A 244 -8.10 -0.90 -6.05
CA GLU A 244 -9.31 -1.20 -6.84
C GLU A 244 -10.13 0.07 -7.12
N LEU A 245 -10.28 0.95 -6.12
CA LEU A 245 -11.01 2.21 -6.31
C LEU A 245 -10.32 3.13 -7.31
N ILE A 246 -8.99 3.23 -7.26
CA ILE A 246 -8.20 4.01 -8.22
C ILE A 246 -8.39 3.44 -9.63
N CYS A 247 -8.30 2.11 -9.80
CA CYS A 247 -8.53 1.46 -11.08
C CYS A 247 -9.93 1.73 -11.60
N TYR A 248 -10.95 1.65 -10.76
CA TYR A 248 -12.33 1.98 -11.14
C TYR A 248 -12.48 3.44 -11.59
N CYS A 249 -11.81 4.40 -10.91
CA CYS A 249 -11.78 5.79 -11.37
C CYS A 249 -11.15 5.92 -12.77
N LEU A 250 -10.06 5.20 -13.03
CA LEU A 250 -9.39 5.20 -14.33
C LEU A 250 -10.26 4.56 -15.43
N GLU A 251 -10.98 3.48 -15.11
CA GLU A 251 -11.98 2.88 -16.03
C GLU A 251 -13.07 3.88 -16.39
N LEU A 252 -13.60 4.63 -15.41
CA LEU A 252 -14.60 5.68 -15.66
C LEU A 252 -14.04 6.83 -16.52
N MET A 253 -12.74 7.10 -16.45
CA MET A 253 -12.04 8.04 -17.32
C MET A 253 -11.78 7.50 -18.73
N GLY A 254 -12.17 6.24 -19.01
CA GLY A 254 -12.09 5.61 -20.32
C GLY A 254 -10.80 4.85 -20.61
N TYR A 255 -9.97 4.56 -19.61
CA TYR A 255 -8.77 3.73 -19.75
C TYR A 255 -9.10 2.23 -19.79
N ASP A 256 -8.33 1.45 -20.56
CA ASP A 256 -8.38 -0.02 -20.57
C ASP A 256 -7.54 -0.54 -19.37
N VAL A 257 -8.16 -0.57 -18.20
CA VAL A 257 -7.53 -0.99 -16.93
C VAL A 257 -8.00 -2.38 -16.56
N GLU A 258 -7.09 -3.20 -16.08
CA GLU A 258 -7.37 -4.50 -15.49
C GLU A 258 -6.66 -4.60 -14.15
N PHE A 259 -7.43 -4.89 -13.12
CA PHE A 259 -6.98 -4.97 -11.73
C PHE A 259 -7.09 -6.39 -11.19
N HIS A 260 -6.12 -6.81 -10.36
CA HIS A 260 -6.21 -8.01 -9.55
C HIS A 260 -5.51 -7.83 -8.21
N PRO A 261 -6.08 -8.30 -7.07
CA PRO A 261 -5.53 -8.04 -5.74
C PRO A 261 -4.18 -8.73 -5.46
N TYR A 262 -3.78 -9.76 -6.21
CA TYR A 262 -2.58 -10.55 -5.92
C TYR A 262 -1.62 -10.72 -7.07
N VAL A 263 -2.13 -11.08 -8.25
CA VAL A 263 -1.33 -11.44 -9.41
C VAL A 263 -2.09 -11.17 -10.70
N ILE A 264 -1.43 -10.58 -11.66
CA ILE A 264 -2.00 -10.35 -12.98
C ILE A 264 -0.98 -10.70 -14.04
N SER A 265 -1.41 -11.43 -15.05
CA SER A 265 -0.57 -11.77 -16.20
C SER A 265 -0.98 -10.95 -17.43
N HIS A 266 0.01 -10.65 -18.26
CA HIS A 266 -0.22 -9.98 -19.54
C HIS A 266 0.79 -10.48 -20.58
N PHE A 267 0.28 -11.06 -21.65
CA PHE A 267 1.10 -11.52 -22.75
C PHE A 267 1.29 -10.38 -23.77
N VAL A 268 2.54 -9.99 -24.00
CA VAL A 268 2.94 -8.90 -24.91
C VAL A 268 4.13 -9.34 -25.75
N ASP A 269 4.00 -9.35 -27.04
CA ASP A 269 5.07 -9.65 -28.02
C ASP A 269 5.93 -10.87 -27.64
N GLY A 270 5.30 -12.01 -27.29
CA GLY A 270 5.99 -13.26 -26.97
C GLY A 270 6.54 -13.33 -25.54
N ILE A 271 6.22 -12.37 -24.69
CA ILE A 271 6.61 -12.37 -23.27
C ILE A 271 5.36 -12.37 -22.39
N ASN A 272 5.23 -13.33 -21.51
CA ASN A 272 4.21 -13.36 -20.48
C ASN A 272 4.73 -12.65 -19.23
N HIS A 273 4.20 -11.46 -18.95
CA HIS A 273 4.51 -10.66 -17.78
C HIS A 273 3.62 -11.06 -16.62
N ILE A 274 4.16 -11.73 -15.61
CA ILE A 274 3.48 -12.11 -14.37
C ILE A 274 3.83 -11.06 -13.31
N ASN A 275 2.85 -10.27 -12.90
CA ASN A 275 3.05 -9.14 -11.99
C ASN A 275 2.51 -9.47 -10.60
N LEU A 276 3.31 -9.19 -9.59
CA LEU A 276 3.03 -9.37 -8.17
C LEU A 276 3.49 -8.10 -7.45
N HIS A 277 2.92 -7.83 -6.25
CA HIS A 277 3.53 -6.79 -5.42
C HIS A 277 4.75 -7.30 -4.64
N GLY A 278 4.68 -8.48 -4.06
CA GLY A 278 5.81 -9.05 -3.33
C GLY A 278 5.57 -9.32 -1.84
N ASP A 279 4.54 -8.72 -1.26
CA ASP A 279 4.17 -8.86 0.16
C ASP A 279 3.38 -10.15 0.47
N LYS A 280 2.73 -10.75 -0.53
CA LYS A 280 1.86 -11.92 -0.35
C LYS A 280 2.60 -13.25 -0.31
N GLY A 281 1.93 -14.27 0.20
CA GLY A 281 2.46 -15.64 0.28
C GLY A 281 2.90 -16.23 -1.06
N ILE A 282 2.34 -15.77 -2.19
CA ILE A 282 2.74 -16.18 -3.53
C ILE A 282 4.21 -15.84 -3.83
N SER A 283 4.69 -14.67 -3.36
CA SER A 283 6.08 -14.25 -3.54
C SER A 283 7.09 -15.08 -2.74
N LYS A 284 6.63 -15.89 -1.78
CA LYS A 284 7.46 -16.84 -1.04
C LYS A 284 7.64 -18.18 -1.77
N LYS A 285 6.86 -18.43 -2.84
CA LYS A 285 6.99 -19.63 -3.65
C LYS A 285 8.23 -19.57 -4.55
N SER A 286 8.73 -20.74 -4.96
CA SER A 286 9.80 -20.80 -5.94
C SER A 286 9.36 -20.24 -7.30
N THR A 287 10.32 -19.83 -8.12
CA THR A 287 10.08 -19.35 -9.49
C THR A 287 9.32 -20.37 -10.31
N GLU A 288 9.73 -21.64 -10.23
CA GLU A 288 9.11 -22.75 -10.96
C GLU A 288 7.65 -22.94 -10.56
N LYS A 289 7.33 -22.80 -9.29
CA LYS A 289 5.95 -22.92 -8.79
C LYS A 289 5.07 -21.78 -9.29
N ILE A 290 5.57 -20.57 -9.34
CA ILE A 290 4.82 -19.43 -9.89
C ILE A 290 4.58 -19.62 -11.38
N ILE A 291 5.59 -20.12 -12.14
CA ILE A 291 5.44 -20.40 -13.56
C ILE A 291 4.46 -21.53 -13.80
N LEU A 292 4.47 -22.57 -12.97
CA LEU A 292 3.50 -23.66 -13.08
C LEU A 292 2.06 -23.17 -12.91
N ASP A 293 1.84 -22.21 -12.00
CA ASP A 293 0.51 -21.69 -11.68
C ASP A 293 0.04 -20.60 -12.67
N TYR A 294 0.94 -19.76 -13.19
CA TYR A 294 0.62 -18.54 -13.96
C TYR A 294 1.39 -18.39 -15.29
N GLY A 295 2.32 -19.27 -15.56
CA GLY A 295 3.14 -19.21 -16.76
C GLY A 295 2.42 -19.74 -18.00
N ILE A 296 2.95 -19.39 -19.17
CA ILE A 296 2.56 -19.94 -20.45
C ILE A 296 3.67 -20.90 -20.90
N GLN A 297 3.33 -22.16 -21.13
CA GLN A 297 4.30 -23.17 -21.55
C GLN A 297 4.83 -22.85 -22.95
N GLY A 298 6.14 -22.90 -23.11
CA GLY A 298 6.81 -22.62 -24.38
C GLY A 298 7.07 -21.14 -24.64
N GLU A 299 6.49 -20.23 -23.84
CA GLU A 299 6.70 -18.80 -23.95
C GLU A 299 7.68 -18.28 -22.88
N TYR A 300 8.23 -17.10 -23.11
CA TYR A 300 9.09 -16.46 -22.13
C TYR A 300 8.25 -15.91 -20.98
N ASN A 301 8.49 -16.38 -19.75
CA ASN A 301 7.77 -15.98 -18.55
C ASN A 301 8.62 -15.02 -17.69
N LEU A 302 8.17 -13.81 -17.53
CA LEU A 302 8.84 -12.76 -16.78
C LEU A 302 8.05 -12.41 -15.52
N ILE A 303 8.57 -12.79 -14.35
CA ILE A 303 7.97 -12.51 -13.06
C ILE A 303 8.56 -11.20 -12.53
N ASN A 304 7.69 -10.23 -12.26
CA ASN A 304 8.06 -8.93 -11.72
C ASN A 304 7.37 -8.67 -10.38
N GLU A 305 8.13 -8.27 -9.38
CA GLU A 305 7.67 -7.98 -8.02
C GLU A 305 8.07 -6.56 -7.61
N GLY A 306 7.19 -5.85 -6.88
CA GLY A 306 7.50 -4.61 -6.17
C GLY A 306 8.00 -4.87 -4.74
N HIS A 307 7.61 -4.00 -3.80
CA HIS A 307 7.73 -4.14 -2.35
C HIS A 307 9.14 -4.00 -1.75
N LEU A 308 10.18 -4.54 -2.38
CA LEU A 308 11.54 -4.46 -1.82
C LEU A 308 12.30 -3.20 -2.23
N HIS A 309 11.68 -2.34 -3.03
CA HIS A 309 12.22 -1.06 -3.49
C HIS A 309 13.64 -1.14 -4.08
N SER A 310 14.04 -2.31 -4.58
CA SER A 310 15.40 -2.55 -5.07
C SER A 310 15.39 -3.53 -6.23
N VAL A 311 16.28 -3.31 -7.20
CA VAL A 311 16.46 -4.25 -8.31
C VAL A 311 17.19 -5.49 -7.81
N ILE A 312 16.46 -6.59 -7.62
CA ILE A 312 17.00 -7.88 -7.19
C ILE A 312 16.54 -8.95 -8.16
N GLU A 313 17.46 -9.68 -8.76
CA GLU A 313 17.13 -10.85 -9.55
C GLU A 313 17.11 -12.11 -8.67
N LYS A 314 15.98 -12.83 -8.68
CA LYS A 314 15.84 -14.13 -8.01
C LYS A 314 16.14 -15.25 -9.00
N LEU A 315 17.25 -15.91 -8.79
CA LEU A 315 17.60 -17.07 -9.60
C LEU A 315 16.72 -18.28 -9.23
N SER A 316 16.23 -18.99 -10.23
CA SER A 316 15.57 -20.28 -10.07
C SER A 316 16.54 -21.34 -9.54
N ILE A 317 16.02 -22.48 -9.05
CA ILE A 317 16.87 -23.59 -8.59
C ILE A 317 17.82 -24.04 -9.68
N LYS A 318 17.31 -24.26 -10.90
CA LYS A 318 18.09 -24.65 -12.06
C LYS A 318 19.19 -23.64 -12.42
N GLN A 319 18.90 -22.35 -12.32
CA GLN A 319 19.88 -21.28 -12.57
C GLN A 319 20.97 -21.22 -11.50
N ARG A 320 20.66 -21.57 -10.24
CA ARG A 320 21.65 -21.61 -9.14
C ARG A 320 22.57 -22.84 -9.22
N GLU A 321 22.03 -23.97 -9.67
CA GLU A 321 22.79 -25.19 -9.83
C GLU A 321 23.81 -25.11 -10.99
N ASN A 322 23.53 -24.29 -11.98
CA ASN A 322 24.42 -24.08 -13.10
C ASN A 322 24.48 -22.61 -13.50
N PHE A 323 25.43 -21.88 -12.90
CA PHE A 323 25.59 -20.45 -13.11
C PHE A 323 25.87 -20.06 -14.58
N GLU A 324 26.45 -20.94 -15.36
CA GLU A 324 26.66 -20.71 -16.79
C GLU A 324 25.36 -20.77 -17.59
N ILE A 325 24.36 -21.51 -17.10
CA ILE A 325 23.04 -21.63 -17.73
C ILE A 325 22.24 -20.31 -17.64
N VAL A 326 22.58 -19.37 -16.77
CA VAL A 326 21.91 -18.05 -16.74
C VAL A 326 21.95 -17.34 -18.09
N LYS A 327 22.94 -17.68 -18.92
CA LYS A 327 23.09 -17.22 -20.30
C LYS A 327 22.48 -18.18 -21.33
N ASP A 328 22.00 -19.34 -20.90
CA ASP A 328 21.46 -20.37 -21.80
C ASP A 328 20.10 -19.88 -22.37
N ASP A 329 20.05 -19.88 -23.68
CA ASP A 329 18.87 -19.55 -24.47
C ASP A 329 17.68 -20.49 -24.22
N SER A 330 17.88 -21.66 -23.60
CA SER A 330 16.83 -22.62 -23.24
C SER A 330 16.03 -22.22 -22.00
N ILE A 331 16.53 -21.28 -21.18
CA ILE A 331 15.81 -20.81 -20.01
C ILE A 331 14.83 -19.70 -20.42
N LEU A 332 13.55 -20.04 -20.43
CA LEU A 332 12.46 -19.18 -20.85
C LEU A 332 11.81 -18.45 -19.64
N HIS A 333 12.60 -18.05 -18.64
CA HIS A 333 12.06 -17.30 -17.51
C HIS A 333 13.13 -16.47 -16.79
N ARG A 334 12.65 -15.36 -16.19
CA ARG A 334 13.41 -14.57 -15.21
C ARG A 334 12.45 -14.06 -14.14
N ARG A 335 12.98 -13.82 -12.96
CA ARG A 335 12.24 -13.25 -11.82
C ARG A 335 13.08 -12.21 -11.12
N PHE A 336 12.55 -11.01 -10.95
CA PHE A 336 13.22 -9.94 -10.22
C PHE A 336 12.24 -8.96 -9.58
N TYR A 337 12.73 -8.26 -8.58
CA TYR A 337 12.08 -7.09 -8.03
C TYR A 337 12.33 -5.87 -8.90
N LEU A 338 11.32 -5.03 -8.96
CA LEU A 338 11.35 -3.75 -9.68
C LEU A 338 11.95 -2.66 -8.79
N PRO A 339 12.56 -1.63 -9.38
CA PRO A 339 12.86 -0.41 -8.67
C PRO A 339 11.54 0.26 -8.25
N SER A 340 11.58 1.00 -7.15
CA SER A 340 10.49 1.81 -6.62
C SER A 340 10.57 3.24 -7.12
N PHE A 341 9.44 3.93 -7.24
CA PHE A 341 9.45 5.40 -7.33
C PHE A 341 9.68 6.06 -5.97
N PHE A 342 9.33 5.35 -4.90
CA PHE A 342 9.49 5.85 -3.54
C PHE A 342 10.92 5.65 -3.02
N PRO A 343 11.61 6.71 -2.57
CA PRO A 343 13.01 6.62 -2.15
C PRO A 343 13.19 6.02 -0.75
N GLY A 344 12.10 5.86 0.02
CA GLY A 344 12.12 5.43 1.40
C GLY A 344 11.61 6.50 2.37
N ASN A 345 11.56 6.16 3.64
CA ASN A 345 11.13 7.04 4.73
C ASN A 345 12.04 6.87 5.95
N TYR A 346 11.66 7.50 7.08
CA TYR A 346 12.40 7.37 8.34
C TYR A 346 12.58 5.91 8.77
N TYR A 347 11.55 5.07 8.60
CA TYR A 347 11.62 3.67 8.99
C TYR A 347 12.63 2.91 8.13
N SER A 348 12.56 3.05 6.81
CA SER A 348 13.52 2.39 5.91
C SER A 348 14.96 2.89 6.14
N ALA A 349 15.14 4.18 6.44
CA ALA A 349 16.44 4.73 6.78
C ALA A 349 17.03 4.12 8.06
N THR A 350 16.21 3.88 9.10
CA THR A 350 16.68 3.22 10.33
C THR A 350 17.10 1.76 10.11
N LEU A 351 16.58 1.12 9.07
CA LEU A 351 16.95 -0.23 8.66
C LEU A 351 18.15 -0.26 7.70
N GLY A 352 18.68 0.92 7.32
CA GLY A 352 19.77 1.04 6.36
C GLY A 352 19.36 0.79 4.91
N TYR A 353 18.05 0.81 4.61
CA TYR A 353 17.55 0.70 3.25
C TYR A 353 17.48 2.09 2.60
N THR A 354 18.31 2.30 1.61
CA THR A 354 18.21 3.43 0.69
C THR A 354 17.94 2.90 -0.71
N THR A 355 17.05 3.53 -1.43
CA THR A 355 16.70 3.12 -2.80
C THR A 355 17.04 4.23 -3.78
N ASN A 356 17.48 3.84 -4.96
CA ASN A 356 17.54 4.74 -6.10
C ASN A 356 16.20 4.61 -6.83
N PRO A 357 15.34 5.64 -6.81
CA PRO A 357 14.08 5.61 -7.51
C PRO A 357 14.25 5.32 -9.00
N GLY A 358 13.32 4.54 -9.58
CA GLY A 358 13.46 4.16 -10.97
C GLY A 358 12.28 3.38 -11.52
N TYR A 359 12.42 2.96 -12.78
CA TYR A 359 11.39 2.24 -13.55
C TYR A 359 12.06 1.31 -14.57
N PHE A 360 11.28 0.36 -15.12
CA PHE A 360 11.72 -0.44 -16.26
C PHE A 360 10.86 -0.19 -17.49
N ILE A 361 11.51 -0.20 -18.66
CA ILE A 361 10.86 -0.37 -19.95
C ILE A 361 11.29 -1.74 -20.47
N ILE A 362 10.31 -2.58 -20.82
CA ILE A 362 10.55 -3.96 -21.25
C ILE A 362 9.88 -4.18 -22.60
N TRP A 363 10.62 -4.68 -23.57
CA TRP A 363 10.09 -5.05 -24.89
C TRP A 363 10.72 -6.34 -25.37
N SER A 364 10.14 -6.94 -26.38
CA SER A 364 10.65 -8.17 -26.97
C SER A 364 11.68 -7.87 -28.06
N ASN A 365 12.72 -8.69 -28.17
CA ASN A 365 13.57 -8.71 -29.35
C ASN A 365 13.01 -9.66 -30.43
N LYS A 366 13.67 -9.73 -31.58
CA LYS A 366 13.27 -10.61 -32.70
C LYS A 366 13.21 -12.12 -32.36
N LYS A 367 13.71 -12.53 -31.18
CA LYS A 367 13.71 -13.92 -30.70
C LYS A 367 12.74 -14.11 -29.53
N ASN A 368 11.79 -13.24 -29.35
CA ASN A 368 10.84 -13.22 -28.21
C ASN A 368 11.52 -13.22 -26.82
N LYS A 369 12.69 -12.58 -26.72
CA LYS A 369 13.41 -12.42 -25.46
C LYS A 369 13.31 -11.01 -24.95
N PRO A 370 13.17 -10.81 -23.63
CA PRO A 370 13.04 -9.48 -23.06
C PRO A 370 14.32 -8.67 -23.20
N GLN A 371 14.15 -7.45 -23.65
CA GLN A 371 15.12 -6.36 -23.55
C GLN A 371 14.67 -5.44 -22.43
N PHE A 372 15.62 -4.88 -21.70
CA PHE A 372 15.35 -4.05 -20.53
C PHE A 372 16.05 -2.72 -20.65
N PHE A 373 15.34 -1.65 -20.33
CA PHE A 373 15.92 -0.37 -19.97
C PHE A 373 15.57 -0.11 -18.49
N ASN A 374 16.61 0.13 -17.70
CA ASN A 374 16.47 0.53 -16.30
C ASN A 374 16.74 2.02 -16.22
N GLY A 375 15.69 2.81 -15.98
CA GLY A 375 15.76 4.25 -15.79
C GLY A 375 15.80 4.59 -14.31
N SER A 376 16.56 5.63 -13.95
CA SER A 376 16.50 6.31 -12.65
C SER A 376 15.64 7.56 -12.75
N VAL A 377 15.04 7.94 -11.64
CA VAL A 377 14.19 9.13 -11.49
C VAL A 377 14.88 10.15 -10.60
#